data_346836d25381544faa9c7bbeb1649d3e
#
_entry.id   346836d25381544faa9c7bbeb1649d3e
#
_cell.length_a   1.000
_cell.length_b   1.000
_cell.length_c   1.000
_cell.angle_alpha   90.00
_cell.angle_beta   90.00
_cell.angle_gamma   90.00
#
_symmetry.space_group_name_H-M   'P 1'
#
loop_
_entity.id
_entity.type
_entity.pdbx_description
1 polymer ?
#
loop_
_entity_poly.entity_id
_entity_poly.type
_entity_poly.pdbx_seq_one_letter_code
_entity_poly.pdbx_strand_id
1 'polypeptide(L)'
;MPELPEVETTRRGIDTVITGRTLRRLVVREARMRWPIPPALPDLLAGRTVLECGRRGKYLLLRFDHGVQIVHLGMSGSLRRVPEQEAPRKHDHVDWVFDHAVLRLHDPRRFGAVLWHPDEAGPIAAHPLLARLGIEPFDPRFDGRWLHAYFRGRRVAIKQALLAGDAVVGVGNIYASESLFRAGIDPRTAAQRVSAARCDRLXXXXXXXXXXXXXXXHPRHPVGRAGFRRQHAARLRRRQRRAGRVFRHPRRRLRARRPALPRVRHADPPPGAGPARHVFLSELPETLGNSSIANVLHKKQTPRYISFHAFV
;
A
#
# COMPACT_ATOMS: atom_id res chain seq x y z
N MET A 1 8.43 0.70 3.32
CA MET A 1 7.40 1.04 2.32
C MET A 1 7.58 2.50 1.95
N PRO A 2 7.62 2.85 0.67
CA PRO A 2 7.56 4.26 0.28
C PRO A 2 6.26 4.90 0.77
N GLU A 3 6.39 5.99 1.52
CA GLU A 3 5.28 6.81 1.99
C GLU A 3 5.25 8.09 1.16
N LEU A 4 4.39 9.04 1.48
CA LEU A 4 4.20 10.22 0.64
C LEU A 4 5.50 10.94 0.25
N PRO A 5 6.46 11.22 1.18
CA PRO A 5 7.67 11.95 0.77
C PRO A 5 8.54 11.19 -0.23
N GLU A 6 8.65 9.86 -0.07
CA GLU A 6 9.44 9.03 -0.99
C GLU A 6 8.77 8.95 -2.38
N VAL A 7 7.44 8.87 -2.41
CA VAL A 7 6.68 8.86 -3.67
C VAL A 7 6.76 10.22 -4.36
N GLU A 8 6.62 11.31 -3.62
CA GLU A 8 6.75 12.67 -4.18
C GLU A 8 8.16 12.92 -4.71
N THR A 9 9.20 12.47 -3.99
CA THR A 9 10.59 12.57 -4.46
C THR A 9 10.77 11.78 -5.76
N THR A 10 10.18 10.58 -5.83
CA THR A 10 10.19 9.77 -7.06
C THR A 10 9.47 10.51 -8.19
N ARG A 11 8.26 11.03 -7.94
CA ARG A 11 7.49 11.80 -8.92
C ARG A 11 8.32 12.95 -9.51
N ARG A 12 8.90 13.79 -8.63
CA ARG A 12 9.74 14.92 -9.08
C ARG A 12 10.95 14.47 -9.90
N GLY A 13 11.56 13.35 -9.50
CA GLY A 13 12.73 12.81 -10.17
C GLY A 13 12.43 12.23 -11.56
N ILE A 14 11.23 11.71 -11.76
CA ILE A 14 10.83 11.16 -13.06
C ILE A 14 10.11 12.20 -13.93
N ASP A 15 9.43 13.16 -13.36
CA ASP A 15 8.65 14.19 -14.06
C ASP A 15 9.48 14.88 -15.13
N THR A 16 10.66 15.38 -14.76
CA THR A 16 11.59 16.04 -15.70
C THR A 16 12.12 15.11 -16.79
N VAL A 17 12.00 13.80 -16.59
CA VAL A 17 12.50 12.80 -17.54
C VAL A 17 11.43 12.41 -18.56
N ILE A 18 10.15 12.34 -18.12
CA ILE A 18 9.10 11.71 -18.93
C ILE A 18 8.02 12.68 -19.43
N THR A 19 7.76 13.78 -18.72
CA THR A 19 6.68 14.70 -19.11
C THR A 19 7.01 15.39 -20.43
N GLY A 20 6.05 15.37 -21.35
CA GLY A 20 6.21 15.84 -22.72
C GLY A 20 7.00 14.88 -23.62
N ARG A 21 7.26 13.65 -23.17
CA ARG A 21 8.04 12.68 -23.93
C ARG A 21 7.19 11.50 -24.39
N THR A 22 7.49 11.01 -25.57
CA THR A 22 6.80 9.87 -26.17
C THR A 22 7.39 8.56 -25.64
N LEU A 23 6.53 7.68 -25.15
CA LEU A 23 6.88 6.34 -24.74
C LEU A 23 7.00 5.44 -25.97
N ARG A 24 8.21 5.00 -26.30
CA ARG A 24 8.43 4.08 -27.44
C ARG A 24 7.77 2.74 -27.21
N ARG A 25 7.99 2.19 -26.02
CA ARG A 25 7.40 0.90 -25.65
C ARG A 25 7.40 0.71 -24.13
N LEU A 26 6.45 -0.09 -23.67
CA LEU A 26 6.41 -0.59 -22.29
C LEU A 26 6.83 -2.06 -22.31
N VAL A 27 7.88 -2.41 -21.57
CA VAL A 27 8.36 -3.79 -21.47
C VAL A 27 7.94 -4.37 -20.13
N VAL A 28 7.07 -5.36 -20.16
CA VAL A 28 6.59 -6.05 -18.95
C VAL A 28 7.24 -7.44 -18.89
N ARG A 29 8.16 -7.65 -17.95
CA ARG A 29 8.84 -8.94 -17.74
C ARG A 29 8.11 -9.82 -16.75
N GLU A 30 7.42 -9.21 -15.77
CA GLU A 30 6.62 -9.93 -14.78
C GLU A 30 5.31 -9.18 -14.56
N ALA A 31 4.24 -9.78 -15.05
CA ALA A 31 2.90 -9.17 -14.96
C ALA A 31 2.19 -9.46 -13.63
N ARG A 32 2.67 -10.46 -12.87
CA ARG A 32 2.04 -10.91 -11.62
C ARG A 32 2.47 -10.02 -10.45
N MET A 33 2.00 -8.78 -10.48
CA MET A 33 2.14 -7.82 -9.37
C MET A 33 0.98 -8.02 -8.38
N ARG A 34 0.81 -7.10 -7.42
CA ARG A 34 -0.32 -7.13 -6.47
C ARG A 34 -1.67 -7.25 -7.20
N TRP A 35 -1.83 -6.50 -8.27
CA TRP A 35 -2.87 -6.69 -9.29
C TRP A 35 -2.15 -6.98 -10.59
N PRO A 36 -2.59 -7.97 -11.36
CA PRO A 36 -1.95 -8.26 -12.64
C PRO A 36 -1.90 -7.04 -13.54
N ILE A 37 -0.77 -6.84 -14.20
CA ILE A 37 -0.62 -5.76 -15.18
C ILE A 37 -1.49 -6.14 -16.40
N PRO A 38 -2.37 -5.24 -16.88
CA PRO A 38 -3.21 -5.57 -18.03
C PRO A 38 -2.36 -5.97 -19.25
N PRO A 39 -2.67 -7.10 -19.91
CA PRO A 39 -1.88 -7.55 -21.07
C PRO A 39 -1.84 -6.55 -22.22
N ALA A 40 -2.91 -5.79 -22.42
CA ALA A 40 -3.00 -4.78 -23.48
C ALA A 40 -2.19 -3.49 -23.17
N LEU A 41 -1.69 -3.34 -21.95
CA LEU A 41 -1.09 -2.08 -21.52
C LEU A 41 0.14 -1.68 -22.37
N PRO A 42 1.04 -2.59 -22.77
CA PRO A 42 2.13 -2.22 -23.67
C PRO A 42 1.65 -1.59 -24.98
N ASP A 43 0.65 -2.19 -25.61
CA ASP A 43 0.12 -1.69 -26.90
C ASP A 43 -0.65 -0.37 -26.72
N LEU A 44 -1.40 -0.24 -25.63
CA LEU A 44 -2.14 0.99 -25.32
C LEU A 44 -1.22 2.20 -25.17
N LEU A 45 -0.01 1.99 -24.66
CA LEU A 45 0.89 3.10 -24.32
C LEU A 45 1.99 3.33 -25.34
N ALA A 46 2.25 2.37 -26.24
CA ALA A 46 3.30 2.51 -27.25
C ALA A 46 3.02 3.71 -28.18
N GLY A 47 4.01 4.55 -28.38
CA GLY A 47 3.90 5.75 -29.21
C GLY A 47 3.13 6.91 -28.58
N ARG A 48 2.68 6.78 -27.33
CA ARG A 48 1.91 7.82 -26.63
C ARG A 48 2.80 8.75 -25.82
N THR A 49 2.42 10.02 -25.75
CA THR A 49 3.16 11.04 -24.99
C THR A 49 2.62 11.13 -23.57
N VAL A 50 3.51 11.17 -22.59
CA VAL A 50 3.16 11.47 -21.19
C VAL A 50 2.88 12.97 -21.07
N LEU A 51 1.64 13.34 -20.84
CA LEU A 51 1.21 14.74 -20.75
C LEU A 51 1.51 15.34 -19.37
N GLU A 52 1.39 14.53 -18.33
CA GLU A 52 1.57 14.98 -16.94
C GLU A 52 2.04 13.83 -16.07
N CYS A 53 2.88 14.12 -15.08
CA CYS A 53 3.28 13.19 -14.02
C CYS A 53 2.77 13.72 -12.68
N GLY A 54 1.59 13.26 -12.30
CA GLY A 54 0.91 13.63 -11.06
C GLY A 54 1.08 12.61 -9.94
N ARG A 55 0.43 12.90 -8.80
CA ARG A 55 0.40 12.00 -7.64
C ARG A 55 -0.90 12.18 -6.87
N ARG A 56 -1.41 11.08 -6.35
CA ARG A 56 -2.51 11.08 -5.36
C ARG A 56 -2.12 10.13 -4.23
N GLY A 57 -1.93 10.64 -3.03
CA GLY A 57 -1.44 9.84 -1.90
C GLY A 57 -0.10 9.17 -2.22
N LYS A 58 -0.09 7.85 -2.28
CA LYS A 58 1.11 7.05 -2.61
C LYS A 58 1.09 6.50 -4.04
N TYR A 59 0.14 6.95 -4.87
CA TYR A 59 0.00 6.55 -6.26
C TYR A 59 0.59 7.63 -7.17
N LEU A 60 1.47 7.23 -8.08
CA LEU A 60 1.92 8.05 -9.20
C LEU A 60 0.88 7.93 -10.31
N LEU A 61 0.57 9.03 -10.95
CA LEU A 61 -0.44 9.14 -12.01
C LEU A 61 0.23 9.69 -13.26
N LEU A 62 0.42 8.84 -14.27
CA LEU A 62 0.99 9.27 -15.56
C LEU A 62 -0.17 9.48 -16.52
N ARG A 63 -0.41 10.72 -16.88
CA ARG A 63 -1.50 11.14 -17.77
C ARG A 63 -1.08 10.99 -19.22
N PHE A 64 -1.90 10.33 -20.00
CA PHE A 64 -1.83 10.21 -21.46
C PHE A 64 -3.08 10.85 -22.08
N ASP A 65 -3.14 10.94 -23.39
CA ASP A 65 -4.26 11.55 -24.13
C ASP A 65 -5.59 10.83 -23.98
N HIS A 66 -5.59 9.55 -23.58
CA HIS A 66 -6.77 8.67 -23.55
C HIS A 66 -6.99 8.00 -22.19
N GLY A 67 -6.20 8.39 -21.17
CA GLY A 67 -6.34 7.80 -19.84
C GLY A 67 -5.15 8.06 -18.94
N VAL A 68 -5.18 7.41 -17.77
CA VAL A 68 -4.16 7.58 -16.73
C VAL A 68 -3.57 6.22 -16.35
N GLN A 69 -2.27 6.10 -16.43
CA GLN A 69 -1.57 4.96 -15.83
C GLN A 69 -1.34 5.22 -14.34
N ILE A 70 -1.77 4.26 -13.52
CA ILE A 70 -1.62 4.31 -12.06
C ILE A 70 -0.44 3.42 -11.66
N VAL A 71 0.55 3.99 -11.00
CA VAL A 71 1.72 3.23 -10.52
C VAL A 71 1.83 3.36 -9.01
N HIS A 72 1.94 2.23 -8.32
CA HIS A 72 2.14 2.17 -6.86
C HIS A 72 3.41 1.37 -6.57
N LEU A 73 4.27 1.91 -5.71
CA LEU A 73 5.57 1.28 -5.43
C LEU A 73 5.51 0.13 -4.42
N GLY A 74 4.33 -0.14 -3.86
CA GLY A 74 4.19 -1.19 -2.87
C GLY A 74 5.04 -0.97 -1.64
N MET A 75 5.64 -2.03 -1.12
CA MET A 75 6.46 -1.98 0.10
C MET A 75 7.96 -1.83 -0.20
N SER A 76 8.42 -2.36 -1.31
CA SER A 76 9.85 -2.45 -1.64
C SER A 76 10.19 -1.85 -3.01
N GLY A 77 9.18 -1.44 -3.75
CA GLY A 77 9.34 -0.94 -5.11
C GLY A 77 10.11 0.37 -5.18
N SER A 78 10.84 0.52 -6.25
CA SER A 78 11.54 1.75 -6.61
C SER A 78 11.49 1.94 -8.12
N LEU A 79 11.32 3.18 -8.53
CA LEU A 79 11.33 3.56 -9.94
C LEU A 79 12.57 4.42 -10.16
N ARG A 80 13.41 4.01 -11.11
CA ARG A 80 14.71 4.65 -11.34
C ARG A 80 14.98 4.84 -12.82
N ARG A 81 15.67 5.92 -13.16
CA ARG A 81 16.22 6.12 -14.49
C ARG A 81 17.45 5.23 -14.66
N VAL A 82 17.51 4.52 -15.79
CA VAL A 82 18.66 3.69 -16.16
C VAL A 82 19.04 3.95 -17.62
N PRO A 83 20.30 3.72 -18.01
CA PRO A 83 20.68 3.65 -19.41
C PRO A 83 19.91 2.53 -20.13
N GLU A 84 19.61 2.73 -21.43
CA GLU A 84 18.89 1.70 -22.20
C GLU A 84 19.65 0.38 -22.25
N GLN A 85 20.97 0.46 -22.27
CA GLN A 85 21.84 -0.70 -22.36
C GLN A 85 22.02 -1.45 -21.03
N GLU A 86 21.56 -0.87 -19.90
CA GLU A 86 21.66 -1.54 -18.60
C GLU A 86 20.77 -2.79 -18.56
N ALA A 87 21.40 -3.95 -18.46
CA ALA A 87 20.69 -5.22 -18.36
C ALA A 87 19.76 -5.24 -17.14
N PRO A 88 18.53 -5.77 -17.27
CA PRO A 88 17.63 -5.88 -16.13
C PRO A 88 18.18 -6.86 -15.09
N ARG A 89 18.04 -6.48 -13.84
CA ARG A 89 18.40 -7.31 -12.68
C ARG A 89 17.20 -8.15 -12.25
N LYS A 90 17.45 -9.15 -11.43
CA LYS A 90 16.36 -9.85 -10.73
C LYS A 90 15.41 -8.84 -10.07
N HIS A 91 14.11 -9.01 -10.29
CA HIS A 91 13.03 -8.14 -9.79
C HIS A 91 12.88 -6.79 -10.50
N ASP A 92 13.56 -6.57 -11.63
CA ASP A 92 13.27 -5.45 -12.53
C ASP A 92 12.12 -5.89 -13.46
N HIS A 93 10.90 -5.48 -13.12
CA HIS A 93 9.68 -6.08 -13.69
C HIS A 93 9.11 -5.31 -14.87
N VAL A 94 9.25 -3.97 -14.89
CA VAL A 94 8.66 -3.13 -15.93
C VAL A 94 9.64 -2.04 -16.34
N ASP A 95 9.81 -1.85 -17.66
CA ASP A 95 10.55 -0.71 -18.22
C ASP A 95 9.62 0.16 -19.06
N TRP A 96 9.63 1.46 -18.82
CA TRP A 96 9.09 2.48 -19.69
C TRP A 96 10.26 3.03 -20.52
N VAL A 97 10.27 2.71 -21.81
CA VAL A 97 11.38 3.05 -22.71
C VAL A 97 11.03 4.30 -23.51
N PHE A 98 11.80 5.36 -23.28
CA PHE A 98 11.76 6.63 -24.03
C PHE A 98 13.00 6.73 -24.90
N ASP A 99 13.06 7.69 -25.82
CA ASP A 99 14.23 7.85 -26.71
C ASP A 99 15.53 8.16 -25.96
N HIS A 100 15.44 8.84 -24.83
CA HIS A 100 16.60 9.36 -24.09
C HIS A 100 16.78 8.74 -22.72
N ALA A 101 15.89 7.84 -22.31
CA ALA A 101 15.92 7.28 -20.97
C ALA A 101 15.02 6.05 -20.87
N VAL A 102 15.35 5.18 -19.93
CA VAL A 102 14.47 4.10 -19.49
C VAL A 102 14.14 4.33 -18.02
N LEU A 103 12.85 4.32 -17.68
CA LEU A 103 12.42 4.20 -16.31
C LEU A 103 12.19 2.72 -16.00
N ARG A 104 12.77 2.25 -14.92
CA ARG A 104 12.73 0.84 -14.54
C ARG A 104 12.12 0.65 -13.15
N LEU A 105 11.08 -0.18 -13.10
CA LEU A 105 10.45 -0.57 -11.84
C LEU A 105 11.13 -1.83 -11.28
N HIS A 106 11.76 -1.67 -10.13
CA HIS A 106 12.34 -2.75 -9.34
C HIS A 106 11.43 -3.02 -8.14
N ASP A 107 10.89 -4.24 -7.97
CA ASP A 107 10.04 -4.57 -6.81
C ASP A 107 10.17 -6.02 -6.39
N PRO A 108 11.10 -6.34 -5.49
CA PRO A 108 11.35 -7.73 -5.04
C PRO A 108 10.12 -8.45 -4.49
N ARG A 109 9.18 -7.72 -3.90
CA ARG A 109 8.01 -8.32 -3.24
C ARG A 109 6.77 -8.36 -4.12
N ARG A 110 6.78 -7.65 -5.25
CA ARG A 110 5.65 -7.56 -6.20
C ARG A 110 4.36 -7.03 -5.54
N PHE A 111 4.50 -6.16 -4.54
CA PHE A 111 3.39 -5.50 -3.87
C PHE A 111 3.03 -4.16 -4.51
N GLY A 112 3.76 -3.78 -5.55
CA GLY A 112 3.45 -2.63 -6.37
C GLY A 112 2.30 -2.90 -7.33
N ALA A 113 1.92 -1.86 -8.07
CA ALA A 113 0.88 -1.96 -9.08
C ALA A 113 1.24 -1.10 -10.29
N VAL A 114 0.86 -1.57 -11.47
CA VAL A 114 0.93 -0.83 -12.73
C VAL A 114 -0.40 -1.10 -13.44
N LEU A 115 -1.32 -0.12 -13.38
CA LEU A 115 -2.71 -0.29 -13.81
C LEU A 115 -3.07 0.78 -14.84
N TRP A 116 -4.22 0.66 -15.46
CA TRP A 116 -4.73 1.59 -16.44
C TRP A 116 -6.16 2.01 -16.10
N HIS A 117 -6.42 3.29 -16.26
CA HIS A 117 -7.74 3.89 -16.11
C HIS A 117 -8.04 4.67 -17.39
N PRO A 118 -8.86 4.15 -18.29
CA PRO A 118 -9.22 4.88 -19.51
C PRO A 118 -10.19 6.01 -19.21
N ASP A 119 -10.15 7.08 -20.02
CA ASP A 119 -11.01 8.25 -19.80
C ASP A 119 -12.51 7.92 -19.93
N GLU A 120 -12.86 6.90 -20.72
CA GLU A 120 -14.25 6.45 -20.87
C GLU A 120 -14.82 5.88 -19.54
N ALA A 121 -13.95 5.45 -18.64
CA ALA A 121 -14.36 4.98 -17.30
C ALA A 121 -14.70 6.14 -16.34
N GLY A 122 -14.58 7.40 -16.80
CA GLY A 122 -14.86 8.59 -16.02
C GLY A 122 -13.62 9.18 -15.33
N PRO A 123 -13.81 10.14 -14.44
CA PRO A 123 -12.67 10.83 -13.84
C PRO A 123 -11.80 9.90 -13.00
N ILE A 124 -10.49 10.09 -13.08
CA ILE A 124 -9.50 9.27 -12.34
C ILE A 124 -9.78 9.23 -10.82
N ALA A 125 -10.35 10.28 -10.27
CA ALA A 125 -10.72 10.35 -8.85
C ALA A 125 -11.79 9.30 -8.47
N ALA A 126 -12.57 8.82 -9.44
CA ALA A 126 -13.57 7.76 -9.22
C ALA A 126 -12.98 6.34 -9.24
N HIS A 127 -11.72 6.19 -9.64
CA HIS A 127 -11.07 4.87 -9.65
C HIS A 127 -11.13 4.22 -8.27
N PRO A 128 -11.50 2.93 -8.13
CA PRO A 128 -11.72 2.28 -6.82
C PRO A 128 -10.57 2.43 -5.81
N LEU A 129 -9.33 2.49 -6.27
CA LEU A 129 -8.16 2.66 -5.40
C LEU A 129 -7.96 4.12 -4.94
N LEU A 130 -8.63 5.09 -5.59
CA LEU A 130 -8.43 6.52 -5.30
C LEU A 130 -9.67 7.18 -4.67
N ALA A 131 -10.86 6.66 -4.99
CA ALA A 131 -12.14 7.28 -4.62
C ALA A 131 -12.34 7.42 -3.10
N ARG A 132 -11.77 6.50 -2.32
CA ARG A 132 -11.93 6.48 -0.87
C ARG A 132 -10.73 7.11 -0.14
N LEU A 133 -9.78 7.66 -0.87
CA LEU A 133 -8.62 8.30 -0.26
C LEU A 133 -9.02 9.65 0.37
N GLY A 134 -8.57 9.87 1.59
CA GLY A 134 -8.74 11.12 2.32
C GLY A 134 -8.01 12.30 1.66
N ILE A 135 -7.99 13.43 2.33
CA ILE A 135 -7.36 14.63 1.77
C ILE A 135 -5.82 14.53 1.77
N GLU A 136 -5.18 15.31 0.91
CA GLU A 136 -3.72 15.42 0.91
C GLU A 136 -3.25 16.16 2.19
N PRO A 137 -2.07 15.80 2.73
CA PRO A 137 -1.59 16.43 3.98
C PRO A 137 -1.31 17.93 3.88
N PHE A 138 -1.17 18.44 2.66
CA PHE A 138 -0.94 19.88 2.42
C PHE A 138 -2.18 20.61 1.89
N ASP A 139 -3.32 19.94 1.88
CA ASP A 139 -4.61 20.57 1.60
C ASP A 139 -4.93 21.56 2.74
N PRO A 140 -5.33 22.83 2.44
CA PRO A 140 -5.66 23.80 3.49
C PRO A 140 -6.74 23.34 4.45
N ARG A 141 -7.60 22.43 4.04
CA ARG A 141 -8.67 21.87 4.91
C ARG A 141 -8.14 20.86 5.93
N PHE A 142 -6.89 20.37 5.76
CA PHE A 142 -6.32 19.38 6.68
C PHE A 142 -5.76 20.09 7.92
N ASP A 143 -6.57 20.13 8.96
CA ASP A 143 -6.23 20.73 10.25
C ASP A 143 -6.59 19.79 11.42
N GLY A 144 -6.39 20.28 12.64
CA GLY A 144 -6.72 19.48 13.82
C GLY A 144 -8.23 19.28 14.01
N ARG A 145 -9.06 20.24 13.54
CA ARG A 145 -10.53 20.11 13.59
C ARG A 145 -11.00 19.00 12.65
N TRP A 146 -10.41 18.94 11.43
CA TRP A 146 -10.66 17.85 10.47
C TRP A 146 -10.38 16.50 11.11
N LEU A 147 -9.18 16.33 11.69
CA LEU A 147 -8.80 15.08 12.35
C LEU A 147 -9.72 14.74 13.52
N HIS A 148 -10.01 15.72 14.37
CA HIS A 148 -10.88 15.51 15.54
C HIS A 148 -12.28 15.09 15.10
N ALA A 149 -12.84 15.75 14.09
CA ALA A 149 -14.15 15.39 13.53
C ALA A 149 -14.11 13.96 12.94
N TYR A 150 -13.07 13.65 12.18
CA TYR A 150 -12.90 12.31 11.59
C TYR A 150 -12.81 11.23 12.66
N PHE A 151 -12.11 11.48 13.76
CA PHE A 151 -11.90 10.49 14.82
C PHE A 151 -13.13 10.27 15.70
N ARG A 152 -14.12 11.14 15.63
CA ARG A 152 -15.35 11.04 16.45
C ARG A 152 -16.04 9.70 16.20
N GLY A 153 -16.36 8.98 17.28
CA GLY A 153 -17.01 7.67 17.22
C GLY A 153 -16.12 6.50 16.83
N ARG A 154 -14.84 6.73 16.42
CA ARG A 154 -13.96 5.66 15.97
C ARG A 154 -13.24 5.01 17.15
N ARG A 155 -13.58 3.74 17.40
CA ARG A 155 -13.00 2.95 18.50
C ARG A 155 -11.64 2.33 18.16
N VAL A 156 -11.29 2.27 16.88
CA VAL A 156 -10.00 1.71 16.45
C VAL A 156 -8.83 2.52 17.03
N ALA A 157 -7.66 1.90 17.15
CA ALA A 157 -6.44 2.58 17.58
C ALA A 157 -6.11 3.74 16.64
N ILE A 158 -5.69 4.88 17.19
CA ILE A 158 -5.38 6.08 16.43
C ILE A 158 -4.38 5.81 15.30
N LYS A 159 -3.39 4.95 15.54
CA LYS A 159 -2.43 4.57 14.50
C LYS A 159 -3.12 3.86 13.33
N GLN A 160 -4.04 2.96 13.60
CA GLN A 160 -4.79 2.26 12.55
C GLN A 160 -5.69 3.22 11.78
N ALA A 161 -6.33 4.16 12.48
CA ALA A 161 -7.15 5.20 11.83
C ALA A 161 -6.31 6.06 10.86
N LEU A 162 -5.06 6.39 11.21
CA LEU A 162 -4.16 7.11 10.32
C LEU A 162 -3.71 6.25 9.12
N LEU A 163 -3.46 4.96 9.35
CA LEU A 163 -2.98 4.04 8.30
C LEU A 163 -4.07 3.68 7.28
N ALA A 164 -5.34 3.83 7.64
CA ALA A 164 -6.47 3.57 6.74
C ALA A 164 -6.44 4.46 5.49
N GLY A 165 -5.92 5.69 5.62
CA GLY A 165 -5.72 6.59 4.48
C GLY A 165 -6.97 7.31 4.01
N ASP A 166 -8.09 7.16 4.72
CA ASP A 166 -9.36 7.81 4.41
C ASP A 166 -9.56 9.15 5.15
N ALA A 167 -8.79 9.40 6.21
CA ALA A 167 -8.72 10.74 6.82
C ALA A 167 -7.75 11.63 6.04
N VAL A 168 -6.53 11.14 5.90
CA VAL A 168 -5.42 11.84 5.24
C VAL A 168 -4.58 10.80 4.51
N VAL A 169 -4.21 11.10 3.27
CA VAL A 169 -3.45 10.17 2.45
C VAL A 169 -1.94 10.27 2.69
N GLY A 170 -1.23 9.26 2.23
CA GLY A 170 0.22 9.29 2.15
C GLY A 170 0.94 8.94 3.44
N VAL A 171 0.25 8.94 4.58
CA VAL A 171 0.80 8.52 5.86
C VAL A 171 0.88 7.00 5.90
N GLY A 172 2.05 6.48 6.22
CA GLY A 172 2.25 5.06 6.43
C GLY A 172 2.80 4.80 7.82
N ASN A 173 3.33 3.61 8.01
CA ASN A 173 3.74 3.13 9.33
C ASN A 173 4.81 4.02 9.98
N ILE A 174 5.74 4.53 9.18
CA ILE A 174 6.86 5.35 9.65
C ILE A 174 6.33 6.71 10.15
N TYR A 175 5.59 7.41 9.27
CA TYR A 175 5.12 8.77 9.59
C TYR A 175 4.01 8.75 10.63
N ALA A 176 3.14 7.73 10.65
CA ALA A 176 2.15 7.56 11.72
C ALA A 176 2.84 7.39 13.08
N SER A 177 3.85 6.51 13.16
CA SER A 177 4.57 6.28 14.43
C SER A 177 5.32 7.50 14.90
N GLU A 178 6.02 8.18 13.99
CA GLU A 178 6.84 9.35 14.32
C GLU A 178 5.96 10.54 14.76
N SER A 179 4.86 10.78 14.03
CA SER A 179 3.96 11.90 14.38
C SER A 179 3.25 11.66 15.71
N LEU A 180 2.79 10.45 15.97
CA LEU A 180 2.15 10.08 17.24
C LEU A 180 3.14 10.21 18.41
N PHE A 181 4.38 9.73 18.22
CA PHE A 181 5.42 9.85 19.25
C PHE A 181 5.70 11.32 19.59
N ARG A 182 5.87 12.16 18.58
CA ARG A 182 6.13 13.59 18.78
C ARG A 182 4.93 14.33 19.39
N ALA A 183 3.71 13.88 19.06
CA ALA A 183 2.48 14.45 19.63
C ALA A 183 2.22 13.98 21.06
N GLY A 184 2.98 13.03 21.58
CA GLY A 184 2.78 12.44 22.92
C GLY A 184 1.51 11.58 22.99
N ILE A 185 1.15 10.92 21.88
CA ILE A 185 -0.05 10.09 21.78
C ILE A 185 0.36 8.62 21.69
N ASP A 186 -0.11 7.80 22.63
CA ASP A 186 0.06 6.34 22.53
C ASP A 186 -0.66 5.83 21.28
N PRO A 187 0.02 5.13 20.37
CA PRO A 187 -0.58 4.65 19.11
C PRO A 187 -1.77 3.70 19.30
N ARG A 188 -1.91 3.11 20.49
CA ARG A 188 -3.02 2.20 20.83
C ARG A 188 -4.26 2.94 21.36
N THR A 189 -4.15 4.25 21.64
CA THR A 189 -5.29 5.06 22.10
C THR A 189 -6.41 4.96 21.08
N ALA A 190 -7.64 4.69 21.54
CA ALA A 190 -8.82 4.73 20.66
C ALA A 190 -8.93 6.13 20.04
N ALA A 191 -9.13 6.20 18.72
CA ALA A 191 -9.08 7.47 18.00
C ALA A 191 -10.06 8.50 18.57
N GLN A 192 -11.26 8.07 18.94
CA GLN A 192 -12.29 8.95 19.56
C GLN A 192 -11.88 9.57 20.91
N ARG A 193 -10.85 9.03 21.57
CA ARG A 193 -10.34 9.55 22.84
C ARG A 193 -9.24 10.58 22.69
N VAL A 194 -8.85 10.90 21.46
CA VAL A 194 -7.83 11.92 21.18
C VAL A 194 -8.52 13.30 21.17
N SER A 195 -8.17 14.13 22.12
CA SER A 195 -8.78 15.48 22.25
C SER A 195 -8.41 16.39 21.08
N ALA A 196 -9.20 17.45 20.89
CA ALA A 196 -8.97 18.46 19.84
C ALA A 196 -7.54 19.00 19.90
N ALA A 197 -7.08 19.40 21.09
CA ALA A 197 -5.71 19.91 21.28
C ALA A 197 -4.63 18.88 20.91
N ARG A 198 -4.90 17.60 21.13
CA ARG A 198 -3.99 16.53 20.68
C ARG A 198 -4.03 16.34 19.16
N CYS A 199 -5.20 16.51 18.56
CA CYS A 199 -5.35 16.49 17.09
C CYS A 199 -4.59 17.65 16.44
N ASP A 200 -4.64 18.83 17.04
CA ASP A 200 -3.85 20.00 16.59
C ASP A 200 -2.34 19.68 16.61
N ARG A 201 -1.84 19.11 17.69
CA ARG A 201 -0.43 18.70 17.76
C ARG A 201 -0.08 17.63 16.72
N LEU A 202 -0.94 16.74 16.55
CA LEU A 202 -0.75 15.67 15.54
C LEU A 202 -0.72 16.21 14.09
N UNK A 203 -1.43 17.00 13.81
CA UNK A 203 -1.52 17.62 12.49
C UNK A 203 -0.28 18.41 12.25
N UNK A 204 0.31 19.03 13.37
CA UNK A 204 1.51 19.77 13.24
C UNK A 204 2.72 18.88 13.08
N UNK A 205 2.66 17.77 13.67
CA UNK A 205 3.68 16.80 13.56
C UNK A 205 3.67 16.10 12.23
N UNK A 206 2.47 15.83 11.62
CA UNK A 206 2.37 15.19 10.35
C UNK A 206 2.80 16.11 9.24
N UNK A 207 2.53 17.34 9.29
CA UNK A 207 2.94 18.31 8.33
C UNK A 207 4.44 18.61 8.43
N UNK A 208 4.90 18.62 9.57
CA UNK A 208 6.28 18.84 9.77
C UNK A 208 7.16 17.69 9.40
N UNK A 209 6.71 16.54 9.55
CA UNK A 209 7.41 15.38 9.18
C UNK A 209 7.37 15.11 7.71
N UNK A 210 6.39 15.40 7.12
CA UNK A 210 6.22 15.26 5.72
C UNK A 210 6.91 16.38 4.97
N UNK A 211 6.93 17.49 5.45
CA UNK A 211 7.62 18.60 4.87
C UNK A 211 9.13 18.51 5.06
N UNK A 212 9.46 18.11 6.06
CA UNK A 212 10.85 17.93 6.31
C UNK A 212 11.49 16.85 5.49
N UNK A 213 10.85 15.94 5.24
CA UNK A 213 11.29 14.88 4.42
C UNK A 213 11.21 15.22 2.94
N UNK A 214 10.47 15.86 2.64
CA UNK A 214 10.33 16.34 1.30
C UNK A 214 11.44 17.28 0.97
N UNK A 215 11.85 17.89 1.82
CA UNK A 215 12.96 18.75 1.68
C UNK A 215 14.29 18.03 1.75
N UNK A 216 14.31 17.29 2.41
CA UNK A 216 15.47 16.47 2.54
C UNK A 216 15.65 15.41 1.48
N UNK A 217 14.79 15.12 1.02
CA UNK A 217 14.80 14.20 -0.04
C UNK A 217 14.99 14.82 -1.39
N HIS A 218 15.13 15.99 -1.55
CA HIS A 218 15.44 16.74 -2.77
C HIS A 218 16.79 16.28 -3.37
N PRO A 219 16.87 16.17 -4.72
CA PRO A 219 18.12 15.65 -5.36
C PRO A 219 19.39 16.45 -5.06
N ARG A 220 19.23 17.73 -4.71
CA ARG A 220 20.36 18.63 -4.41
C ARG A 220 20.81 18.60 -2.93
N HIS A 221 20.21 17.75 -2.09
CA HIS A 221 20.63 17.67 -0.68
C HIS A 221 21.97 16.90 -0.56
N PRO A 222 22.93 17.39 0.27
CA PRO A 222 24.28 16.77 0.34
C PRO A 222 24.33 15.31 0.79
N VAL A 223 23.27 14.82 1.47
CA VAL A 223 23.16 13.40 1.81
C VAL A 223 22.42 12.69 0.68
N GLY A 224 23.15 12.04 -0.18
CA GLY A 224 22.58 11.33 -1.32
C GLY A 224 21.53 10.29 -0.91
N ARG A 225 20.64 9.97 -1.86
CA ARG A 225 19.43 9.12 -1.67
C ARG A 225 19.67 7.82 -0.87
N ALA A 226 20.81 7.16 -1.05
CA ALA A 226 21.12 5.89 -0.37
C ALA A 226 21.53 6.09 1.10
N GLY A 227 22.28 7.14 1.38
CA GLY A 227 22.71 7.49 2.75
C GLY A 227 21.54 7.92 3.63
N PHE A 228 20.64 8.74 3.09
CA PHE A 228 19.45 9.20 3.81
C PHE A 228 18.53 8.05 4.19
N ARG A 229 18.27 7.12 3.25
CA ARG A 229 17.44 5.93 3.53
C ARG A 229 18.00 5.08 4.67
N ARG A 230 19.32 4.85 4.69
CA ARG A 230 19.97 4.04 5.74
C ARG A 230 19.96 4.76 7.10
N GLN A 231 20.33 6.05 7.12
CA GLN A 231 20.36 6.84 8.36
C GLN A 231 18.96 7.06 8.94
N HIS A 232 17.98 7.35 8.08
CA HIS A 232 16.59 7.57 8.50
C HIS A 232 15.98 6.27 9.04
N ALA A 233 16.18 5.14 8.36
CA ALA A 233 15.71 3.84 8.83
C ALA A 233 16.39 3.43 10.14
N ALA A 234 17.67 3.71 10.31
CA ALA A 234 18.41 3.41 11.55
C ALA A 234 17.94 4.32 12.71
N ARG A 235 17.75 5.63 12.46
CA ARG A 235 17.21 6.57 13.45
C ARG A 235 15.78 6.19 13.88
N LEU A 236 14.94 5.77 12.93
CA LEU A 236 13.57 5.34 13.22
C LEU A 236 13.54 4.06 14.05
N ARG A 237 14.38 3.07 13.72
CA ARG A 237 14.49 1.84 14.53
C ARG A 237 14.95 2.13 15.95
N ARG A 238 15.92 3.03 16.14
CA ARG A 238 16.39 3.47 17.48
C ARG A 238 15.26 4.21 18.24
N ARG A 239 14.51 5.08 17.55
CA ARG A 239 13.39 5.83 18.16
C ARG A 239 12.20 4.92 18.48
N GLN A 240 11.88 3.96 17.63
CA GLN A 240 10.83 2.97 17.89
C GLN A 240 11.16 2.11 19.12
N ARG A 241 12.44 1.72 19.28
CA ARG A 241 12.90 1.02 20.49
C ARG A 241 12.80 1.89 21.74
N ARG A 242 13.09 3.20 21.64
CA ARG A 242 12.92 4.17 22.75
C ARG A 242 11.44 4.39 23.06
N ALA A 243 10.59 4.58 22.06
CA ALA A 243 9.13 4.75 22.24
C ALA A 243 8.50 3.52 22.90
N GLY A 244 8.92 2.33 22.50
CA GLY A 244 8.48 1.09 23.12
C GLY A 244 8.87 0.97 24.58
N ARG A 245 9.93 1.65 25.03
CA ARG A 245 10.33 1.73 26.45
C ARG A 245 9.53 2.79 27.20
N VAL A 246 9.25 3.94 26.58
CA VAL A 246 8.53 5.06 27.23
C VAL A 246 7.05 4.68 27.47
N PHE A 247 6.44 3.93 26.58
CA PHE A 247 5.05 3.51 26.71
C PHE A 247 4.88 2.13 27.36
N ARG A 248 5.95 1.55 27.93
CA ARG A 248 5.79 0.38 28.77
C ARG A 248 5.19 0.82 30.11
N HIS A 249 3.91 0.63 30.31
CA HIS A 249 3.30 0.69 31.62
C HIS A 249 4.03 -0.30 32.54
N PRO A 250 4.36 0.09 33.76
CA PRO A 250 4.76 -0.89 34.76
C PRO A 250 3.63 -1.92 34.85
N ARG A 251 3.90 -3.12 34.43
CA ARG A 251 2.98 -4.23 34.70
C ARG A 251 2.87 -4.34 36.21
N ARG A 252 1.79 -3.86 36.80
CA ARG A 252 1.38 -4.29 38.11
C ARG A 252 1.32 -5.80 38.05
N ARG A 253 2.23 -6.47 38.71
CA ARG A 253 2.15 -7.91 38.95
C ARG A 253 0.95 -8.12 39.88
N LEU A 254 -0.25 -8.23 39.33
CA LEU A 254 -1.34 -8.92 39.99
C LEU A 254 -0.92 -10.37 39.99
N ARG A 255 -0.39 -10.81 41.12
CA ARG A 255 -0.31 -12.23 41.45
C ARG A 255 -1.77 -12.75 41.53
N ALA A 256 -2.31 -13.13 40.38
CA ALA A 256 -3.49 -13.95 40.37
C ALA A 256 -3.07 -15.34 40.93
N ARG A 257 -3.51 -15.65 42.14
CA ARG A 257 -3.50 -17.02 42.62
C ARG A 257 -4.37 -17.81 41.62
N ARG A 258 -3.76 -18.67 40.86
CA ARG A 258 -4.50 -19.64 40.04
C ARG A 258 -5.19 -20.61 41.00
N PRO A 259 -6.52 -20.75 41.01
CA PRO A 259 -7.16 -21.85 41.69
C PRO A 259 -6.71 -23.15 41.00
N ALA A 260 -6.38 -24.14 41.80
CA ALA A 260 -6.03 -25.46 41.29
C ALA A 260 -7.24 -26.05 40.55
N LEU A 261 -7.03 -26.37 39.26
CA LEU A 261 -8.05 -27.09 38.50
C LEU A 261 -8.22 -28.50 39.06
N PRO A 262 -9.45 -28.99 39.23
CA PRO A 262 -9.68 -30.38 39.64
C PRO A 262 -9.11 -31.32 38.57
N ARG A 263 -8.39 -32.36 39.05
CA ARG A 263 -7.89 -33.44 38.19
C ARG A 263 -9.09 -34.19 37.61
N VAL A 264 -9.30 -34.13 36.33
CA VAL A 264 -10.24 -35.00 35.62
C VAL A 264 -9.57 -36.37 35.52
N ARG A 265 -10.16 -37.38 36.19
CA ARG A 265 -9.77 -38.77 35.97
C ARG A 265 -10.30 -39.20 34.61
N HIS A 266 -9.39 -39.52 33.69
CA HIS A 266 -9.78 -40.20 32.47
C HIS A 266 -10.25 -41.61 32.79
N ALA A 267 -11.47 -41.93 32.40
CA ALA A 267 -11.98 -43.30 32.42
C ALA A 267 -11.38 -44.05 31.20
N ASP A 268 -10.91 -45.28 31.45
CA ASP A 268 -10.39 -46.14 30.37
C ASP A 268 -11.51 -46.51 29.37
N PRO A 269 -11.20 -46.56 28.05
CA PRO A 269 -12.19 -46.97 27.06
C PRO A 269 -12.48 -48.48 27.14
N PRO A 270 -13.70 -48.93 26.80
CA PRO A 270 -14.07 -50.33 26.83
C PRO A 270 -13.28 -51.17 25.80
N PRO A 271 -12.94 -52.42 26.08
CA PRO A 271 -12.23 -53.28 25.13
C PRO A 271 -13.13 -53.71 23.97
N GLY A 272 -12.69 -53.50 22.73
CA GLY A 272 -13.35 -54.09 21.58
C GLY A 272 -13.54 -53.28 20.31
N ALA A 273 -12.77 -52.19 20.08
CA ALA A 273 -12.83 -51.49 18.79
C ALA A 273 -11.59 -51.75 17.96
N GLY A 274 -11.71 -52.55 16.90
CA GLY A 274 -10.66 -52.82 15.95
C GLY A 274 -10.41 -51.64 15.00
N PRO A 275 -9.29 -51.65 14.24
CA PRO A 275 -8.86 -50.49 13.44
C PRO A 275 -9.76 -50.25 12.23
N ALA A 276 -10.19 -49.01 12.07
CA ALA A 276 -10.96 -48.60 10.90
C ALA A 276 -10.10 -48.61 9.62
N ARG A 277 -10.56 -49.35 8.64
CA ARG A 277 -9.94 -49.40 7.31
C ARG A 277 -10.38 -48.18 6.47
N HIS A 278 -9.42 -47.45 5.96
CA HIS A 278 -9.66 -46.42 4.94
C HIS A 278 -10.07 -47.09 3.62
N VAL A 279 -11.27 -46.84 3.17
CA VAL A 279 -11.73 -47.26 1.84
C VAL A 279 -11.51 -46.10 0.87
N PHE A 280 -10.63 -46.31 -0.11
CA PHE A 280 -10.49 -45.45 -1.27
C PHE A 280 -11.65 -45.73 -2.22
N LEU A 281 -12.47 -44.72 -2.52
CA LEU A 281 -13.43 -44.77 -3.60
C LEU A 281 -12.82 -44.15 -4.85
N SER A 282 -12.34 -45.00 -5.77
CA SER A 282 -12.12 -44.65 -7.17
C SER A 282 -13.35 -45.14 -7.91
N GLU A 283 -13.96 -44.25 -8.68
CA GLU A 283 -14.69 -44.54 -9.95
C GLU A 283 -15.65 -43.39 -10.28
N LEU A 284 -15.34 -42.73 -11.37
CA LEU A 284 -16.27 -41.90 -12.15
C LEU A 284 -16.60 -42.61 -13.44
N PRO A 285 -17.85 -42.77 -13.85
CA PRO A 285 -18.15 -43.23 -15.21
C PRO A 285 -18.27 -42.05 -16.18
N GLU A 286 -17.54 -42.16 -17.30
CA GLU A 286 -17.81 -41.39 -18.52
C GLU A 286 -19.11 -41.94 -19.15
N THR A 287 -19.98 -41.06 -19.63
CA THR A 287 -20.65 -41.16 -20.93
C THR A 287 -21.72 -40.09 -21.14
N LEU A 288 -21.80 -39.71 -22.41
CA LEU A 288 -22.88 -39.04 -23.17
C LEU A 288 -22.80 -37.51 -23.15
N GLY A 289 -22.64 -36.75 -24.22
CA GLY A 289 -22.97 -36.95 -25.61
C GLY A 289 -23.26 -35.57 -26.22
N ASN A 290 -22.62 -35.27 -27.35
CA ASN A 290 -22.83 -34.05 -28.14
C ASN A 290 -24.32 -33.76 -28.44
N SER A 291 -24.73 -32.52 -28.21
CA SER A 291 -25.44 -31.75 -29.24
C SER A 291 -25.86 -30.35 -28.78
N SER A 292 -25.74 -29.50 -29.71
CA SER A 292 -26.53 -28.28 -29.95
C SER A 292 -26.05 -26.94 -29.33
N ILE A 293 -25.52 -26.22 -30.25
CA ILE A 293 -25.19 -24.81 -30.35
C ILE A 293 -26.41 -23.89 -30.11
N ALA A 294 -26.11 -22.75 -29.59
CA ALA A 294 -26.79 -21.44 -29.73
C ALA A 294 -27.70 -21.00 -28.60
N ASN A 295 -27.39 -19.77 -28.30
CA ASN A 295 -28.19 -18.82 -27.52
C ASN A 295 -28.18 -18.95 -26.00
N VAL A 296 -27.37 -18.07 -25.34
CA VAL A 296 -27.91 -16.96 -24.55
C VAL A 296 -26.77 -16.00 -24.15
N LEU A 297 -26.74 -14.87 -24.79
CA LEU A 297 -26.12 -13.65 -24.33
C LEU A 297 -26.98 -13.04 -23.21
N HIS A 298 -26.32 -12.46 -22.28
CA HIS A 298 -26.83 -11.66 -21.16
C HIS A 298 -27.11 -12.39 -19.83
N LYS A 299 -26.04 -12.49 -19.03
CA LYS A 299 -26.19 -12.28 -17.59
C LYS A 299 -24.98 -11.49 -17.11
N LYS A 300 -25.28 -10.29 -16.64
CA LYS A 300 -24.34 -9.36 -16.00
C LYS A 300 -23.66 -10.07 -14.82
N GLN A 301 -22.37 -10.33 -14.94
CA GLN A 301 -21.57 -10.70 -13.77
C GLN A 301 -21.11 -9.42 -13.10
N THR A 302 -21.77 -9.07 -12.04
CA THR A 302 -21.28 -8.08 -11.06
C THR A 302 -20.06 -8.69 -10.34
N PRO A 303 -18.91 -8.02 -10.32
CA PRO A 303 -17.79 -8.51 -9.53
C PRO A 303 -18.16 -8.48 -8.05
N ARG A 304 -18.08 -9.60 -7.38
CA ARG A 304 -18.17 -9.64 -5.92
C ARG A 304 -16.94 -8.97 -5.33
N TYR A 305 -17.15 -7.82 -4.71
CA TYR A 305 -16.12 -7.16 -3.92
C TYR A 305 -15.82 -7.99 -2.68
N ILE A 306 -14.60 -8.50 -2.63
CA ILE A 306 -14.09 -9.11 -1.39
C ILE A 306 -13.75 -7.97 -0.45
N SER A 307 -14.44 -7.90 0.66
CA SER A 307 -14.16 -6.93 1.72
C SER A 307 -12.80 -7.22 2.33
N PHE A 308 -11.85 -6.31 2.13
CA PHE A 308 -10.54 -6.40 2.75
C PHE A 308 -10.59 -5.86 4.19
N HIS A 309 -11.00 -6.73 5.11
CA HIS A 309 -10.67 -6.57 6.53
C HIS A 309 -9.67 -7.67 6.89
N ALA A 310 -8.54 -7.26 7.39
CA ALA A 310 -7.43 -8.03 7.90
C ALA A 310 -6.23 -8.19 6.96
N PHE A 311 -5.24 -7.60 7.40
CA PHE A 311 -3.78 -7.79 7.38
C PHE A 311 -3.05 -6.44 7.29
N VAL A 312 -2.83 -5.86 8.45
CA VAL A 312 -1.74 -4.91 8.67
C VAL A 312 -0.59 -5.67 9.29
#